data_9b0b154c1556d694434e07bcfd4b8f9c
#
_entry.id   9b0b154c1556d694434e07bcfd4b8f9c
#
_cell.length_a   1.000
_cell.length_b   1.000
_cell.length_c   1.000
_cell.angle_alpha   90.00
_cell.angle_beta   90.00
_cell.angle_gamma   90.00
#
_symmetry.space_group_name_H-M   'P 1'
#
loop_
_entity.id
_entity.type
_entity.pdbx_description
1 polymer ?
#
loop_
_entity_poly.entity_id
_entity_poly.type
_entity_poly.pdbx_seq_one_letter_code
_entity_poly.pdbx_strand_id
1 'polypeptide(L)'
;MNTYTIREISERYHLPASTLRYYEEIGLLEHVGRTENHQRIYTEEHIRRLDGINCFKNTGLPIAKIQEFYLYESDIPANIDKIIALVTKHEEDTKQQIAKMQSDLLHIQEKVRHYQSVKDSLSQSKDCHD
;
A
#
# COMPACT_ATOMS: atom_id res chain seq x y z
N MET A 1 1.95 27.29 -5.73
CA MET A 1 1.48 26.03 -5.12
C MET A 1 1.04 25.04 -6.19
N ASN A 2 1.54 23.83 -6.10
CA ASN A 2 1.16 22.79 -7.08
C ASN A 2 -0.22 22.25 -6.77
N THR A 3 -1.01 22.12 -7.81
CA THR A 3 -2.30 21.44 -7.73
C THR A 3 -2.33 20.29 -8.73
N TYR A 4 -3.22 19.34 -8.49
CA TYR A 4 -3.29 18.11 -9.27
C TYR A 4 -4.74 17.79 -9.61
N THR A 5 -4.95 17.26 -10.82
CA THR A 5 -6.27 16.76 -11.22
C THR A 5 -6.49 15.36 -10.66
N ILE A 6 -7.75 14.92 -10.66
CA ILE A 6 -8.07 13.54 -10.23
C ILE A 6 -7.37 12.52 -11.13
N ARG A 7 -7.22 12.82 -12.43
CA ARG A 7 -6.52 11.95 -13.36
C ARG A 7 -5.05 11.81 -13.00
N GLU A 8 -4.39 12.92 -12.67
CA GLU A 8 -2.97 12.90 -12.26
C GLU A 8 -2.76 12.09 -11.00
N ILE A 9 -3.66 12.25 -10.01
CA ILE A 9 -3.61 11.51 -8.75
C ILE A 9 -3.89 10.02 -8.99
N SER A 10 -4.89 9.71 -9.80
CA SER A 10 -5.25 8.35 -10.17
C SER A 10 -4.05 7.61 -10.81
N GLU A 11 -3.36 8.27 -11.72
CA GLU A 11 -2.18 7.72 -12.39
C GLU A 11 -1.01 7.54 -11.41
N ARG A 12 -0.78 8.54 -10.55
CA ARG A 12 0.33 8.53 -9.58
C ARG A 12 0.24 7.35 -8.61
N TYR A 13 -0.95 7.03 -8.13
CA TYR A 13 -1.16 6.01 -7.10
C TYR A 13 -1.70 4.71 -7.66
N HIS A 14 -1.94 4.63 -8.97
CA HIS A 14 -2.57 3.48 -9.61
C HIS A 14 -3.91 3.13 -8.97
N LEU A 15 -4.68 4.18 -8.64
CA LEU A 15 -6.01 4.06 -8.03
C LEU A 15 -7.07 4.52 -9.02
N PRO A 16 -8.19 3.78 -9.14
CA PRO A 16 -9.32 4.27 -9.92
C PRO A 16 -9.84 5.59 -9.37
N ALA A 17 -10.34 6.47 -10.23
CA ALA A 17 -10.94 7.72 -9.80
C ALA A 17 -12.09 7.49 -8.82
N SER A 18 -12.82 6.37 -8.98
CA SER A 18 -13.90 5.98 -8.06
C SER A 18 -13.40 5.76 -6.62
N THR A 19 -12.19 5.22 -6.47
CA THR A 19 -11.58 5.04 -5.15
C THR A 19 -11.27 6.39 -4.50
N LEU A 20 -10.76 7.34 -5.26
CA LEU A 20 -10.49 8.68 -4.76
C LEU A 20 -11.77 9.40 -4.33
N ARG A 21 -12.84 9.26 -5.11
CA ARG A 21 -14.16 9.79 -4.76
C ARG A 21 -14.70 9.13 -3.49
N TYR A 22 -14.50 7.82 -3.36
CA TYR A 22 -14.88 7.07 -2.17
C TYR A 22 -14.14 7.57 -0.93
N TYR A 23 -12.82 7.81 -1.02
CA TYR A 23 -12.03 8.35 0.08
C TYR A 23 -12.54 9.72 0.54
N GLU A 24 -12.95 10.56 -0.40
CA GLU A 24 -13.56 11.86 -0.09
C GLU A 24 -14.89 11.65 0.63
N GLU A 25 -15.71 10.73 0.14
CA GLU A 25 -17.03 10.41 0.69
C GLU A 25 -16.96 9.94 2.14
N ILE A 26 -16.00 9.10 2.47
CA ILE A 26 -15.84 8.55 3.82
C ILE A 26 -14.96 9.41 4.73
N GLY A 27 -14.53 10.59 4.27
CA GLY A 27 -13.78 11.55 5.08
C GLY A 27 -12.29 11.32 5.18
N LEU A 28 -11.71 10.39 4.41
CA LEU A 28 -10.27 10.19 4.38
C LEU A 28 -9.55 11.32 3.65
N LEU A 29 -10.17 11.90 2.65
CA LEU A 29 -9.68 13.09 1.96
C LEU A 29 -10.64 14.23 2.23
N GLU A 30 -10.15 15.26 2.89
CA GLU A 30 -10.93 16.46 3.24
C GLU A 30 -10.46 17.66 2.43
N HIS A 31 -11.37 18.61 2.27
CA HIS A 31 -11.07 19.91 1.65
C HIS A 31 -10.57 19.79 0.22
N VAL A 32 -11.06 18.78 -0.52
CA VAL A 32 -10.79 18.67 -1.94
C VAL A 32 -11.47 19.84 -2.65
N GLY A 33 -10.68 20.66 -3.34
CA GLY A 33 -11.19 21.81 -4.06
C GLY A 33 -11.89 21.44 -5.35
N ARG A 34 -12.51 22.44 -5.96
CA ARG A 34 -13.21 22.29 -7.25
C ARG A 34 -12.81 23.44 -8.17
N THR A 35 -12.70 23.19 -9.46
CA THR A 35 -12.57 24.22 -10.45
C THR A 35 -13.94 24.85 -10.72
N GLU A 36 -13.97 25.90 -11.54
CA GLU A 36 -15.22 26.52 -12.00
C GLU A 36 -16.13 25.52 -12.72
N ASN A 37 -15.52 24.49 -13.35
CA ASN A 37 -16.25 23.41 -14.04
C ASN A 37 -16.57 22.24 -13.11
N HIS A 38 -16.48 22.42 -11.78
CA HIS A 38 -16.76 21.41 -10.76
C HIS A 38 -15.83 20.19 -10.81
N GLN A 39 -14.65 20.33 -11.40
CA GLN A 39 -13.65 19.26 -11.39
C GLN A 39 -12.83 19.33 -10.10
N ARG A 40 -12.43 18.16 -9.58
CA ARG A 40 -11.67 18.06 -8.34
C ARG A 40 -10.24 18.59 -8.50
N ILE A 41 -9.79 19.33 -7.47
CA ILE A 41 -8.41 19.82 -7.38
C ILE A 41 -7.80 19.27 -6.09
N TYR A 42 -6.62 18.66 -6.20
CA TYR A 42 -5.88 18.12 -5.06
C TYR A 42 -4.63 18.97 -4.82
N THR A 43 -4.17 19.03 -3.56
CA THR A 43 -2.99 19.79 -3.14
C THR A 43 -1.92 18.86 -2.59
N GLU A 44 -0.77 19.42 -2.21
CA GLU A 44 0.32 18.66 -1.59
C GLU A 44 -0.12 18.01 -0.27
N GLU A 45 -1.06 18.59 0.46
CA GLU A 45 -1.61 17.97 1.67
C GLU A 45 -2.33 16.67 1.35
N HIS A 46 -3.07 16.65 0.23
CA HIS A 46 -3.74 15.43 -0.23
C HIS A 46 -2.71 14.37 -0.64
N ILE A 47 -1.60 14.79 -1.25
CA ILE A 47 -0.50 13.88 -1.60
C ILE A 47 0.05 13.21 -0.34
N ARG A 48 0.36 13.99 0.70
CA ARG A 48 0.87 13.44 1.95
C ARG A 48 -0.13 12.48 2.60
N ARG A 49 -1.41 12.84 2.59
CA ARG A 49 -2.48 12.00 3.13
C ARG A 49 -2.59 10.70 2.34
N LEU A 50 -2.55 10.78 1.02
CA LEU A 50 -2.65 9.60 0.14
C LEU A 50 -1.43 8.69 0.29
N ASP A 51 -0.24 9.24 0.48
CA ASP A 51 0.95 8.43 0.74
C ASP A 51 0.75 7.57 2.00
N GLY A 52 0.21 8.16 3.07
CA GLY A 52 -0.07 7.44 4.31
C GLY A 52 -1.17 6.40 4.14
N ILE A 53 -2.29 6.76 3.51
CA ILE A 53 -3.40 5.85 3.23
C ILE A 53 -2.91 4.66 2.41
N ASN A 54 -2.14 4.94 1.37
CA ASN A 54 -1.61 3.90 0.47
C ASN A 54 -0.67 2.94 1.20
N CYS A 55 0.20 3.47 2.07
CA CYS A 55 1.08 2.66 2.90
C CYS A 55 0.29 1.72 3.81
N PHE A 56 -0.69 2.24 4.53
CA PHE A 56 -1.54 1.44 5.42
C PHE A 56 -2.31 0.37 4.64
N LYS A 57 -2.91 0.76 3.51
CA LYS A 57 -3.67 -0.16 2.67
C LYS A 57 -2.77 -1.28 2.14
N ASN A 58 -1.60 -0.94 1.63
CA ASN A 58 -0.66 -1.92 1.05
C ASN A 58 -0.10 -2.88 2.10
N THR A 59 -0.09 -2.49 3.36
CA THR A 59 0.37 -3.34 4.47
C THR A 59 -0.77 -4.01 5.21
N GLY A 60 -2.00 -3.90 4.68
CA GLY A 60 -3.14 -4.68 5.15
C GLY A 60 -3.96 -4.08 6.27
N LEU A 61 -3.79 -2.79 6.58
CA LEU A 61 -4.64 -2.15 7.58
C LEU A 61 -6.03 -1.93 6.98
N PRO A 62 -7.09 -2.45 7.61
CA PRO A 62 -8.45 -2.27 7.08
C PRO A 62 -8.85 -0.79 7.01
N ILE A 63 -9.72 -0.46 6.05
CA ILE A 63 -10.15 0.92 5.82
C ILE A 63 -10.74 1.56 7.09
N ALA A 64 -11.48 0.79 7.88
CA ALA A 64 -12.06 1.27 9.14
C ALA A 64 -10.98 1.71 10.13
N LYS A 65 -9.85 0.99 10.17
CA LYS A 65 -8.72 1.34 11.02
C LYS A 65 -7.93 2.53 10.48
N ILE A 66 -7.85 2.68 9.17
CA ILE A 66 -7.25 3.86 8.54
C ILE A 66 -8.07 5.11 8.90
N GLN A 67 -9.40 5.01 8.82
CA GLN A 67 -10.30 6.10 9.24
C GLN A 67 -10.10 6.45 10.71
N GLU A 68 -10.01 5.43 11.57
CA GLU A 68 -9.79 5.59 13.00
C GLU A 68 -8.46 6.32 13.28
N PHE A 69 -7.40 5.94 12.57
CA PHE A 69 -6.09 6.59 12.69
C PHE A 69 -6.18 8.08 12.37
N TYR A 70 -6.78 8.44 11.23
CA TYR A 70 -6.86 9.85 10.83
C TYR A 70 -7.83 10.64 11.70
N LEU A 71 -8.84 10.00 12.25
CA LEU A 71 -9.71 10.64 13.24
C LEU A 71 -8.92 10.99 14.50
N TYR A 72 -8.10 10.07 15.00
CA TYR A 72 -7.23 10.34 16.15
C TYR A 72 -6.22 11.44 15.84
N GLU A 73 -5.67 11.44 14.63
CA GLU A 73 -4.67 12.42 14.21
C GLU A 73 -5.24 13.85 14.13
N SER A 74 -6.54 13.99 14.02
CA SER A 74 -7.20 15.31 14.00
C SER A 74 -7.05 16.05 15.33
N ASP A 75 -6.76 15.32 16.43
CA ASP A 75 -6.49 15.92 17.74
C ASP A 75 -5.40 15.06 18.42
N ILE A 76 -4.16 15.30 18.03
CA ILE A 76 -3.02 14.50 18.50
C ILE A 76 -2.87 14.53 20.01
N PRO A 77 -2.88 15.69 20.70
CA PRO A 77 -2.68 15.69 22.17
C PRO A 77 -3.72 14.84 22.90
N ALA A 78 -4.96 14.85 22.45
CA ALA A 78 -6.03 14.07 23.10
C ALA A 78 -5.93 12.58 22.80
N ASN A 79 -5.30 12.19 21.67
CA ASN A 79 -5.33 10.82 21.16
C ASN A 79 -3.96 10.17 21.01
N ILE A 80 -2.90 10.80 21.53
CA ILE A 80 -1.52 10.34 21.31
C ILE A 80 -1.32 8.87 21.70
N ASP A 81 -1.86 8.44 22.82
CA ASP A 81 -1.69 7.06 23.27
C ASP A 81 -2.44 6.07 22.37
N LYS A 82 -3.59 6.47 21.85
CA LYS A 82 -4.37 5.66 20.91
C LYS A 82 -3.64 5.54 19.57
N ILE A 83 -3.03 6.64 19.11
CA ILE A 83 -2.22 6.64 17.89
C ILE A 83 -1.04 5.70 18.04
N ILE A 84 -0.30 5.81 19.15
CA ILE A 84 0.88 4.96 19.41
C ILE A 84 0.46 3.49 19.44
N ALA A 85 -0.64 3.17 20.15
CA ALA A 85 -1.12 1.79 20.23
C ALA A 85 -1.47 1.22 18.86
N LEU A 86 -2.16 2.00 18.03
CA LEU A 86 -2.58 1.55 16.71
C LEU A 86 -1.37 1.31 15.79
N VAL A 87 -0.45 2.28 15.71
CA VAL A 87 0.70 2.15 14.81
C VAL A 87 1.70 1.11 15.30
N THR A 88 1.84 0.93 16.61
CA THR A 88 2.72 -0.10 17.18
C THR A 88 2.20 -1.50 16.84
N LYS A 89 0.90 -1.72 16.99
CA LYS A 89 0.30 -3.00 16.61
C LYS A 89 0.47 -3.26 15.12
N HIS A 90 0.25 -2.25 14.30
CA HIS A 90 0.40 -2.39 12.85
C HIS A 90 1.84 -2.66 12.45
N GLU A 91 2.80 -2.04 13.12
CA GLU A 91 4.23 -2.31 12.93
C GLU A 91 4.54 -3.79 13.19
N GLU A 92 4.04 -4.32 14.29
CA GLU A 92 4.25 -5.73 14.64
C GLU A 92 3.62 -6.67 13.61
N ASP A 93 2.38 -6.39 13.20
CA ASP A 93 1.68 -7.18 12.19
C ASP A 93 2.44 -7.14 10.85
N THR A 94 2.99 -5.99 10.50
CA THR A 94 3.77 -5.82 9.26
C THR A 94 5.08 -6.62 9.32
N LYS A 95 5.76 -6.62 10.46
CA LYS A 95 6.96 -7.45 10.67
C LYS A 95 6.67 -8.93 10.48
N GLN A 96 5.52 -9.39 10.98
CA GLN A 96 5.10 -10.79 10.81
C GLN A 96 4.82 -11.12 9.34
N GLN A 97 4.22 -10.21 8.60
CA GLN A 97 3.98 -10.38 7.16
C GLN A 97 5.30 -10.49 6.40
N ILE A 98 6.27 -9.65 6.73
CA ILE A 98 7.60 -9.68 6.11
C ILE A 98 8.27 -11.03 6.40
N ALA A 99 8.26 -11.48 7.66
CA ALA A 99 8.87 -12.75 8.06
C ALA A 99 8.24 -13.93 7.32
N LYS A 100 6.92 -13.93 7.19
CA LYS A 100 6.22 -14.96 6.44
C LYS A 100 6.60 -14.95 4.96
N MET A 101 6.66 -13.77 4.37
CA MET A 101 7.04 -13.61 2.96
C MET A 101 8.47 -14.08 2.71
N GLN A 102 9.37 -13.81 3.65
CA GLN A 102 10.76 -14.29 3.58
C GLN A 102 10.83 -15.80 3.62
N SER A 103 10.02 -16.44 4.49
CA SER A 103 9.92 -17.88 4.57
C SER A 103 9.40 -18.48 3.25
N ASP A 104 8.35 -17.88 2.70
CA ASP A 104 7.79 -18.31 1.41
C ASP A 104 8.81 -18.15 0.28
N LEU A 105 9.59 -17.08 0.31
CA LEU A 105 10.63 -16.85 -0.68
C LEU A 105 11.69 -17.98 -0.65
N LEU A 106 12.05 -18.44 0.53
CA LEU A 106 13.00 -19.57 0.67
C LEU A 106 12.45 -20.83 -0.01
N HIS A 107 11.17 -21.14 0.16
CA HIS A 107 10.50 -22.25 -0.52
C HIS A 107 10.56 -22.11 -2.05
N ILE A 108 10.30 -20.91 -2.53
CA ILE A 108 10.36 -20.62 -3.97
C ILE A 108 11.79 -20.78 -4.50
N GLN A 109 12.77 -20.28 -3.75
CA GLN A 109 14.17 -20.40 -4.12
C GLN A 109 14.64 -21.86 -4.17
N GLU A 110 14.14 -22.70 -3.26
CA GLU A 110 14.41 -24.14 -3.27
C GLU A 110 13.86 -24.78 -4.55
N LYS A 111 12.67 -24.39 -4.97
CA LYS A 111 12.08 -24.89 -6.23
C LYS A 111 12.92 -24.46 -7.44
N VAL A 112 13.38 -23.24 -7.46
CA VAL A 112 14.25 -22.74 -8.54
C VAL A 112 15.51 -23.61 -8.62
N ARG A 113 16.18 -23.82 -7.50
CA ARG A 113 17.40 -24.66 -7.45
C ARG A 113 17.11 -26.08 -7.89
N HIS A 114 15.98 -26.66 -7.42
CA HIS A 114 15.60 -28.02 -7.78
C HIS A 114 15.43 -28.18 -9.28
N TYR A 115 14.65 -27.29 -9.91
CA TYR A 115 14.39 -27.41 -11.34
C TYR A 115 15.58 -27.02 -12.21
N GLN A 116 16.46 -26.14 -11.76
CA GLN A 116 17.75 -25.93 -12.42
C GLN A 116 18.57 -27.22 -12.42
N SER A 117 18.61 -27.93 -11.29
CA SER A 117 19.30 -29.22 -11.15
C SER A 117 18.68 -30.27 -12.07
N VAL A 118 17.35 -30.35 -12.14
CA VAL A 118 16.65 -31.25 -13.05
C VAL A 118 17.01 -30.96 -14.52
N LYS A 119 17.01 -29.67 -14.87
CA LYS A 119 17.39 -29.26 -16.23
C LYS A 119 18.80 -29.69 -16.58
N ASP A 120 19.76 -29.51 -15.65
CA ASP A 120 21.15 -29.90 -15.86
C ASP A 120 21.25 -31.41 -16.01
N SER A 121 20.53 -32.19 -15.21
CA SER A 121 20.50 -33.67 -15.34
C SER A 121 19.92 -34.10 -16.70
N LEU A 122 18.86 -33.46 -17.16
CA LEU A 122 18.27 -33.76 -18.46
C LEU A 122 19.24 -33.47 -19.61
N SER A 123 19.99 -32.37 -19.51
CA SER A 123 21.02 -32.01 -20.50
C SER A 123 22.13 -33.03 -20.54
N GLN A 124 22.62 -33.45 -19.35
CA GLN A 124 23.65 -34.47 -19.22
C GLN A 124 23.18 -35.82 -19.77
N SER A 125 21.93 -36.20 -19.50
CA SER A 125 21.35 -37.45 -20.00
C SER A 125 21.30 -37.47 -21.53
N LYS A 126 21.00 -36.33 -22.18
CA LYS A 126 21.03 -36.21 -23.63
C LYS A 126 22.45 -36.36 -24.18
N ASP A 127 23.44 -35.77 -23.52
CA ASP A 127 24.82 -35.83 -23.91
C ASP A 127 25.39 -37.25 -23.80
N CYS A 128 24.90 -38.04 -22.86
CA CYS A 128 25.34 -39.43 -22.66
C CYS A 128 24.79 -40.40 -23.71
N HIS A 129 23.85 -40.02 -24.54
CA HIS A 129 23.22 -40.86 -25.56
C HIS A 129 23.80 -40.64 -26.97
N ASP A 130 24.78 -39.79 -27.09
CA ASP A 130 25.52 -39.59 -28.33
C ASP A 130 26.64 -40.69 -28.47
#